data_1959db8fa6ae50b342cc2342bd14a609
#
_entry.id   1959db8fa6ae50b342cc2342bd14a609
#
_cell.length_a   1.000
_cell.length_b   1.000
_cell.length_c   1.000
_cell.angle_alpha   90.00
_cell.angle_beta   90.00
_cell.angle_gamma   90.00
#
_symmetry.space_group_name_H-M   'P 1'
#
loop_
_entity.id
_entity.type
_entity.pdbx_description
1 polymer ?
#
loop_
_entity_poly.entity_id
_entity_poly.type
_entity_poly.pdbx_seq_one_letter_code
_entity_poly.pdbx_strand_id
1 'polypeptide(L)'
;VYKRQDLIQSSIDLVGVEIELVDEQGREYKLREKINEIKNIYDFIIIDCAPSLGLITLNALTGSNSVLIPIQCEYFALEGLGKLLNTIKSIQKIHNEDLDIEGILLTMYDSRLRLSNQVVEEVKKHFGDIVFDTIIQRNIKLGEAPGFGKDIITYDLSLIHI
;
A
#
# COMPACT_ATOMS: atom_id res chain seq x y z
N VAL A 1 7.04 -14.35 17.49
CA VAL A 1 7.46 -14.57 16.12
C VAL A 1 8.03 -13.30 15.48
N TYR A 2 7.69 -12.11 15.92
CA TYR A 2 8.12 -10.83 15.29
C TYR A 2 9.28 -10.16 16.04
N LYS A 3 10.35 -10.89 16.37
CA LYS A 3 11.48 -10.36 17.15
C LYS A 3 12.46 -9.48 16.36
N ARG A 4 12.16 -9.11 15.10
CA ARG A 4 13.05 -8.33 14.23
C ARG A 4 12.27 -7.35 13.35
N GLN A 5 11.34 -6.60 13.94
CA GLN A 5 10.65 -5.53 13.26
C GLN A 5 11.08 -4.21 13.86
N ASP A 6 11.62 -3.33 13.03
CA ASP A 6 11.89 -1.93 13.36
C ASP A 6 10.86 -1.05 12.68
N LEU A 7 10.46 0.03 13.33
CA LEU A 7 9.49 0.98 12.82
C LEU A 7 10.13 2.36 12.67
N ILE A 8 10.06 2.91 11.46
CA ILE A 8 10.33 4.32 11.22
C ILE A 8 8.99 5.04 11.23
N GLN A 9 8.75 5.79 12.28
CA GLN A 9 7.50 6.50 12.46
C GLN A 9 7.49 7.81 11.65
N SER A 10 6.40 8.07 10.93
CA SER A 10 6.13 9.38 10.33
C SER A 10 5.72 10.41 11.38
N SER A 11 6.04 11.68 11.14
CA SER A 11 5.53 12.82 11.94
C SER A 11 4.72 13.76 11.06
N ILE A 12 3.95 14.65 11.69
CA ILE A 12 3.20 15.70 11.00
C ILE A 12 4.13 16.64 10.20
N ASP A 13 5.37 16.77 10.63
CA ASP A 13 6.37 17.64 9.97
C ASP A 13 6.71 17.14 8.57
N LEU A 14 6.49 15.84 8.29
CA LEU A 14 6.70 15.28 6.95
C LEU A 14 5.82 15.95 5.89
N VAL A 15 4.70 16.55 6.28
CA VAL A 15 3.85 17.36 5.37
C VAL A 15 4.61 18.59 4.85
N GLY A 16 5.49 19.17 5.65
CA GLY A 16 6.35 20.29 5.27
C GLY A 16 7.39 19.96 4.20
N VAL A 17 7.78 18.69 4.10
CA VAL A 17 8.81 18.22 3.15
C VAL A 17 8.44 18.53 1.69
N GLU A 18 7.17 18.53 1.32
CA GLU A 18 6.74 18.88 -0.03
C GLU A 18 7.08 20.34 -0.39
N ILE A 19 7.08 21.22 0.60
CA ILE A 19 7.42 22.64 0.43
C ILE A 19 8.95 22.83 0.51
N GLU A 20 9.58 22.21 1.50
CA GLU A 20 11.02 22.34 1.74
C GLU A 20 11.88 21.80 0.59
N LEU A 21 11.42 20.74 -0.07
CA LEU A 21 12.14 20.13 -1.18
C LEU A 21 11.77 20.70 -2.56
N VAL A 22 10.98 21.77 -2.66
CA VAL A 22 10.53 22.33 -3.96
C VAL A 22 11.69 22.63 -4.89
N ASP A 23 12.76 23.23 -4.38
CA ASP A 23 13.92 23.65 -5.17
C ASP A 23 15.08 22.60 -5.16
N GLU A 24 14.88 21.47 -4.48
CA GLU A 24 15.90 20.43 -4.39
C GLU A 24 15.96 19.56 -5.65
N GLN A 25 17.13 19.43 -6.23
CA GLN A 25 17.36 18.47 -7.33
C GLN A 25 17.33 17.03 -6.79
N GLY A 26 16.65 16.15 -7.53
CA GLY A 26 16.53 14.74 -7.14
C GLY A 26 15.64 14.51 -5.91
N ARG A 27 14.76 15.45 -5.61
CA ARG A 27 13.81 15.36 -4.48
C ARG A 27 12.95 14.09 -4.51
N GLU A 28 12.75 13.51 -5.68
CA GLU A 28 11.99 12.28 -5.91
C GLU A 28 12.74 11.03 -5.43
N TYR A 29 14.05 11.11 -5.18
CA TYR A 29 14.93 9.99 -4.87
C TYR A 29 15.41 9.97 -3.41
N LYS A 30 15.04 10.94 -2.58
CA LYS A 30 15.54 11.08 -1.20
C LYS A 30 15.27 9.85 -0.34
N LEU A 31 14.08 9.26 -0.44
CA LEU A 31 13.76 8.03 0.29
C LEU A 31 14.54 6.82 -0.26
N ARG A 32 14.69 6.71 -1.57
CA ARG A 32 15.50 5.65 -2.20
C ARG A 32 16.93 5.65 -1.72
N GLU A 33 17.55 6.83 -1.57
CA GLU A 33 18.90 6.97 -1.03
C GLU A 33 18.98 6.39 0.39
N LYS A 34 18.02 6.73 1.25
CA LYS A 34 17.97 6.22 2.63
C LYS A 34 17.67 4.73 2.73
N ILE A 35 16.77 4.23 1.91
CA ILE A 35 16.49 2.78 1.83
C ILE A 35 17.73 2.00 1.42
N ASN A 36 18.53 2.52 0.48
CA ASN A 36 19.76 1.86 0.04
C ASN A 36 20.79 1.67 1.15
N GLU A 37 20.80 2.53 2.18
CA GLU A 37 21.70 2.41 3.34
C GLU A 37 21.34 1.19 4.23
N ILE A 38 20.06 0.79 4.23
CA ILE A 38 19.53 -0.22 5.17
C ILE A 38 18.99 -1.49 4.50
N LYS A 39 18.82 -1.51 3.18
CA LYS A 39 18.16 -2.62 2.46
C LYS A 39 18.80 -4.00 2.68
N ASN A 40 20.08 -4.06 3.03
CA ASN A 40 20.78 -5.32 3.28
C ASN A 40 20.60 -5.84 4.72
N ILE A 41 19.92 -5.07 5.58
CA ILE A 41 19.69 -5.40 6.99
C ILE A 41 18.36 -6.14 7.16
N TYR A 42 17.40 -5.89 6.26
CA TYR A 42 16.02 -6.38 6.36
C TYR A 42 15.67 -7.28 5.17
N ASP A 43 14.89 -8.33 5.43
CA ASP A 43 14.33 -9.18 4.38
C ASP A 43 13.24 -8.44 3.59
N PHE A 44 12.46 -7.59 4.27
CA PHE A 44 11.40 -6.77 3.70
C PHE A 44 11.42 -5.36 4.29
N ILE A 45 11.16 -4.36 3.45
CA ILE A 45 10.89 -2.98 3.85
C ILE A 45 9.51 -2.62 3.33
N ILE A 46 8.55 -2.39 4.23
CA ILE A 46 7.17 -2.05 3.88
C ILE A 46 6.98 -0.55 4.10
N ILE A 47 6.54 0.15 3.05
CA ILE A 47 6.29 1.58 3.08
C ILE A 47 4.77 1.79 3.01
N ASP A 48 4.18 2.23 4.13
CA ASP A 48 2.76 2.61 4.17
C ASP A 48 2.60 4.05 3.68
N CYS A 49 1.81 4.23 2.63
CA CYS A 49 1.65 5.52 1.94
C CYS A 49 0.21 6.01 2.00
N ALA A 50 0.05 7.32 2.13
CA ALA A 50 -1.25 7.96 1.93
C ALA A 50 -1.70 7.80 0.46
N PRO A 51 -3.02 7.80 0.18
CA PRO A 51 -3.55 7.65 -1.19
C PRO A 51 -3.34 8.92 -2.05
N SER A 52 -2.63 9.92 -1.56
CA SER A 52 -2.26 11.12 -2.30
C SER A 52 -1.12 10.84 -3.28
N LEU A 53 -1.11 11.51 -4.42
CA LEU A 53 -0.05 11.40 -5.43
C LEU A 53 0.98 12.55 -5.31
N GLY A 54 1.27 12.98 -4.07
CA GLY A 54 2.27 14.00 -3.76
C GLY A 54 3.70 13.47 -3.79
N LEU A 55 4.65 14.34 -3.47
CA LEU A 55 6.09 14.06 -3.47
C LEU A 55 6.45 12.87 -2.54
N ILE A 56 5.75 12.72 -1.42
CA ILE A 56 5.97 11.63 -0.47
C ILE A 56 5.69 10.27 -1.12
N THR A 57 4.51 10.14 -1.76
CA THR A 57 4.14 8.91 -2.47
C THR A 57 5.05 8.64 -3.66
N LEU A 58 5.45 9.69 -4.37
CA LEU A 58 6.42 9.57 -5.47
C LEU A 58 7.76 9.03 -4.96
N ASN A 59 8.27 9.53 -3.84
CA ASN A 59 9.47 9.00 -3.20
C ASN A 59 9.34 7.53 -2.82
N ALA A 60 8.18 7.13 -2.25
CA ALA A 60 7.92 5.75 -1.87
C ALA A 60 7.95 4.82 -3.09
N LEU A 61 7.25 5.16 -4.17
CA LEU A 61 7.21 4.36 -5.40
C LEU A 61 8.56 4.36 -6.14
N THR A 62 9.30 5.45 -6.09
CA THR A 62 10.65 5.54 -6.68
C THR A 62 11.66 4.67 -5.93
N GLY A 63 11.49 4.52 -4.62
CA GLY A 63 12.37 3.71 -3.77
C GLY A 63 11.96 2.24 -3.61
N SER A 64 10.81 1.84 -4.15
CA SER A 64 10.26 0.48 -3.98
C SER A 64 10.62 -0.44 -5.15
N ASN A 65 10.64 -1.76 -4.88
CA ASN A 65 10.75 -2.79 -5.91
C ASN A 65 9.40 -3.17 -6.50
N SER A 66 8.37 -3.21 -5.64
CA SER A 66 7.00 -3.52 -6.07
C SER A 66 5.97 -2.74 -5.27
N VAL A 67 4.77 -2.68 -5.80
CA VAL A 67 3.61 -2.01 -5.18
C VAL A 67 2.48 -3.00 -4.98
N LEU A 68 2.03 -3.16 -3.73
CA LEU A 68 0.82 -3.87 -3.38
C LEU A 68 -0.32 -2.86 -3.27
N ILE A 69 -1.42 -3.10 -3.97
CA ILE A 69 -2.55 -2.17 -4.08
C ILE A 69 -3.76 -2.72 -3.31
N PRO A 70 -4.01 -2.28 -2.07
CA PRO A 70 -5.23 -2.65 -1.36
C PRO A 70 -6.43 -1.89 -1.91
N ILE A 71 -7.51 -2.61 -2.21
CA ILE A 71 -8.75 -2.05 -2.75
C ILE A 71 -9.93 -2.47 -1.88
N GLN A 72 -10.70 -1.51 -1.41
CA GLN A 72 -11.95 -1.79 -0.74
C GLN A 72 -13.01 -2.25 -1.74
N CYS A 73 -13.80 -3.27 -1.36
CA CYS A 73 -14.90 -3.77 -2.19
C CYS A 73 -16.13 -2.83 -2.17
N GLU A 74 -15.92 -1.56 -2.60
CA GLU A 74 -16.89 -0.49 -2.61
C GLU A 74 -16.96 0.20 -3.99
N TYR A 75 -18.02 1.00 -4.23
CA TYR A 75 -18.38 1.53 -5.54
C TYR A 75 -17.27 2.31 -6.28
N PHE A 76 -16.52 3.15 -5.56
CA PHE A 76 -15.50 4.01 -6.17
C PHE A 76 -14.15 3.32 -6.39
N ALA A 77 -14.03 2.05 -6.05
CA ALA A 77 -12.78 1.32 -6.11
C ALA A 77 -12.17 1.27 -7.52
N LEU A 78 -12.98 0.99 -8.52
CA LEU A 78 -12.53 0.82 -9.92
C LEU A 78 -12.03 2.14 -10.54
N GLU A 79 -12.71 3.26 -10.27
CA GLU A 79 -12.28 4.57 -10.77
C GLU A 79 -10.92 4.96 -10.20
N GLY A 80 -10.74 4.78 -8.88
CA GLY A 80 -9.47 5.05 -8.19
C GLY A 80 -8.33 4.18 -8.71
N LEU A 81 -8.61 2.90 -8.94
CA LEU A 81 -7.63 1.94 -9.44
C LEU A 81 -7.08 2.33 -10.81
N GLY A 82 -7.93 2.71 -11.76
CA GLY A 82 -7.50 3.11 -13.10
C GLY A 82 -6.55 4.32 -13.06
N LYS A 83 -6.85 5.33 -12.23
CA LYS A 83 -6.00 6.50 -12.03
C LYS A 83 -4.64 6.12 -11.41
N LEU A 84 -4.66 5.28 -10.39
CA LEU A 84 -3.44 4.82 -9.72
C LEU A 84 -2.53 4.03 -10.67
N LEU A 85 -3.06 3.09 -11.44
CA LEU A 85 -2.29 2.31 -12.41
C LEU A 85 -1.64 3.19 -13.48
N ASN A 86 -2.33 4.23 -13.96
CA ASN A 86 -1.73 5.18 -14.89
C ASN A 86 -0.58 5.97 -14.24
N THR A 87 -0.71 6.33 -12.98
CA THR A 87 0.37 6.99 -12.24
C THR A 87 1.57 6.08 -12.05
N ILE A 88 1.35 4.81 -11.65
CA ILE A 88 2.43 3.81 -11.53
C ILE A 88 3.18 3.67 -12.86
N LYS A 89 2.47 3.55 -13.99
CA LYS A 89 3.08 3.49 -15.32
C LYS A 89 3.93 4.73 -15.65
N SER A 90 3.49 5.91 -15.23
CA SER A 90 4.25 7.14 -15.41
C SER A 90 5.53 7.13 -14.58
N ILE A 91 5.46 6.64 -13.34
CA ILE A 91 6.62 6.51 -12.45
C ILE A 91 7.61 5.47 -12.99
N GLN A 92 7.12 4.32 -13.44
CA GLN A 92 7.95 3.30 -14.09
C GLN A 92 8.75 3.90 -15.25
N LYS A 93 8.10 4.72 -16.07
CA LYS A 93 8.74 5.30 -17.26
C LYS A 93 9.79 6.38 -16.94
N ILE A 94 9.61 7.13 -15.84
CA ILE A 94 10.39 8.36 -15.60
C ILE A 94 11.39 8.19 -14.46
N HIS A 95 10.99 7.47 -13.38
CA HIS A 95 11.71 7.48 -12.11
C HIS A 95 12.21 6.10 -11.66
N ASN A 96 11.48 5.02 -11.99
CA ASN A 96 11.78 3.67 -11.50
C ASN A 96 11.29 2.60 -12.49
N GLU A 97 12.10 2.30 -13.50
CA GLU A 97 11.75 1.32 -14.54
C GLU A 97 11.60 -0.11 -14.02
N ASP A 98 12.22 -0.41 -12.87
CA ASP A 98 12.18 -1.71 -12.21
C ASP A 98 10.97 -1.87 -11.27
N LEU A 99 10.16 -0.83 -11.07
CA LEU A 99 8.98 -0.91 -10.21
C LEU A 99 7.96 -1.89 -10.79
N ASP A 100 7.62 -2.93 -10.05
CA ASP A 100 6.61 -3.91 -10.46
C ASP A 100 5.30 -3.72 -9.67
N ILE A 101 4.23 -4.36 -10.14
CA ILE A 101 2.96 -4.47 -9.41
C ILE A 101 2.92 -5.84 -8.77
N GLU A 102 3.10 -5.89 -7.43
CA GLU A 102 3.01 -7.12 -6.64
C GLU A 102 1.63 -7.77 -6.77
N GLY A 103 0.61 -6.94 -6.75
CA GLY A 103 -0.76 -7.37 -6.96
C GLY A 103 -1.80 -6.45 -6.34
N ILE A 104 -3.05 -6.78 -6.63
CA ILE A 104 -4.25 -6.11 -6.10
C ILE A 104 -4.82 -6.98 -4.99
N LEU A 105 -4.91 -6.44 -3.77
CA LEU A 105 -5.50 -7.10 -2.62
C LEU A 105 -6.90 -6.55 -2.34
N LEU A 106 -7.92 -7.37 -2.52
CA LEU A 106 -9.29 -7.00 -2.20
C LEU A 106 -9.50 -7.00 -0.68
N THR A 107 -10.03 -5.90 -0.16
CA THR A 107 -10.22 -5.69 1.28
C THR A 107 -11.64 -5.25 1.60
N MET A 108 -12.00 -5.25 2.89
CA MET A 108 -13.32 -4.83 3.39
C MET A 108 -14.48 -5.56 2.70
N TYR A 109 -14.23 -6.80 2.26
CA TYR A 109 -15.23 -7.62 1.59
C TYR A 109 -16.31 -8.09 2.56
N ASP A 110 -17.57 -7.96 2.16
CA ASP A 110 -18.72 -8.52 2.86
C ASP A 110 -19.56 -9.34 1.86
N SER A 111 -19.54 -10.66 2.02
CA SER A 111 -20.22 -11.61 1.12
C SER A 111 -21.74 -11.43 1.06
N ARG A 112 -22.32 -10.78 2.07
CA ARG A 112 -23.78 -10.51 2.14
C ARG A 112 -24.17 -9.34 1.25
N LEU A 113 -23.23 -8.51 0.84
CA LEU A 113 -23.48 -7.32 0.04
C LEU A 113 -23.31 -7.62 -1.45
N ARG A 114 -24.39 -7.42 -2.21
CA ARG A 114 -24.36 -7.56 -3.68
C ARG A 114 -23.28 -6.68 -4.32
N LEU A 115 -23.11 -5.46 -3.82
CA LEU A 115 -22.12 -4.52 -4.32
C LEU A 115 -20.69 -5.07 -4.17
N SER A 116 -20.35 -5.61 -2.99
CA SER A 116 -19.03 -6.19 -2.76
C SER A 116 -18.73 -7.33 -3.74
N ASN A 117 -19.70 -8.20 -3.98
CA ASN A 117 -19.57 -9.29 -4.95
C ASN A 117 -19.35 -8.77 -6.37
N GLN A 118 -20.12 -7.76 -6.78
CA GLN A 118 -19.97 -7.13 -8.11
C GLN A 118 -18.58 -6.49 -8.28
N VAL A 119 -18.06 -5.80 -7.26
CA VAL A 119 -16.72 -5.20 -7.32
C VAL A 119 -15.65 -6.29 -7.46
N VAL A 120 -15.74 -7.38 -6.71
CA VAL A 120 -14.81 -8.53 -6.82
C VAL A 120 -14.82 -9.09 -8.24
N GLU A 121 -16.01 -9.34 -8.80
CA GLU A 121 -16.17 -9.86 -10.18
C GLU A 121 -15.56 -8.91 -11.22
N GLU A 122 -15.84 -7.62 -11.14
CA GLU A 122 -15.33 -6.63 -12.08
C GLU A 122 -13.80 -6.45 -11.95
N VAL A 123 -13.25 -6.41 -10.73
CA VAL A 123 -11.79 -6.34 -10.54
C VAL A 123 -11.12 -7.59 -11.11
N LYS A 124 -11.62 -8.78 -10.79
CA LYS A 124 -11.07 -10.04 -11.32
C LYS A 124 -11.18 -10.14 -12.83
N LYS A 125 -12.28 -9.66 -13.42
CA LYS A 125 -12.49 -9.67 -14.86
C LYS A 125 -11.49 -8.78 -15.61
N HIS A 126 -11.15 -7.62 -15.06
CA HIS A 126 -10.27 -6.66 -15.74
C HIS A 126 -8.78 -6.82 -15.37
N PHE A 127 -8.48 -7.36 -14.19
CA PHE A 127 -7.13 -7.42 -13.63
C PHE A 127 -6.77 -8.81 -13.06
N GLY A 128 -7.46 -9.87 -13.52
CA GLY A 128 -7.37 -11.21 -12.93
C GLY A 128 -5.95 -11.72 -12.69
N ASP A 129 -5.04 -11.45 -13.62
CA ASP A 129 -3.66 -11.94 -13.55
C ASP A 129 -2.84 -11.33 -12.40
N ILE A 130 -3.26 -10.17 -11.89
CA ILE A 130 -2.57 -9.47 -10.80
C ILE A 130 -3.44 -9.34 -9.53
N VAL A 131 -4.59 -10.01 -9.48
CA VAL A 131 -5.45 -9.99 -8.28
C VAL A 131 -5.11 -11.18 -7.39
N PHE A 132 -4.79 -10.92 -6.12
CA PHE A 132 -4.57 -11.99 -5.16
C PHE A 132 -5.82 -12.86 -4.97
N ASP A 133 -5.63 -14.16 -4.81
CA ASP A 133 -6.71 -15.08 -4.45
C ASP A 133 -7.26 -14.78 -3.05
N THR A 134 -6.39 -14.32 -2.16
CA THR A 134 -6.75 -13.90 -0.81
C THR A 134 -7.59 -12.63 -0.84
N ILE A 135 -8.72 -12.64 -0.13
CA ILE A 135 -9.60 -11.49 0.06
C ILE A 135 -9.73 -11.22 1.55
N ILE A 136 -9.44 -10.00 1.97
CA ILE A 136 -9.59 -9.58 3.38
C ILE A 136 -11.03 -9.17 3.65
N GLN A 137 -11.69 -9.94 4.51
CA GLN A 137 -13.07 -9.67 4.90
C GLN A 137 -13.19 -8.45 5.82
N ARG A 138 -14.32 -7.77 5.75
CA ARG A 138 -14.67 -6.71 6.70
C ARG A 138 -14.82 -7.32 8.09
N ASN A 139 -14.00 -6.84 9.04
CA ASN A 139 -14.03 -7.29 10.41
C ASN A 139 -13.80 -6.14 11.39
N ILE A 140 -14.67 -6.03 12.38
CA ILE A 140 -14.59 -4.97 13.42
C ILE A 140 -13.29 -5.09 14.22
N LYS A 141 -12.80 -6.30 14.45
CA LYS A 141 -11.57 -6.55 15.21
C LYS A 141 -10.32 -5.93 14.57
N LEU A 142 -10.28 -5.85 13.24
CA LEU A 142 -9.21 -5.16 12.52
C LEU A 142 -9.18 -3.65 12.82
N GLY A 143 -10.34 -3.05 13.05
CA GLY A 143 -10.43 -1.64 13.46
C GLY A 143 -10.20 -1.42 14.95
N GLU A 144 -10.52 -2.40 15.80
CA GLU A 144 -10.36 -2.31 17.26
C GLU A 144 -8.89 -2.50 17.69
N ALA A 145 -8.18 -3.46 17.10
CA ALA A 145 -6.83 -3.85 17.53
C ALA A 145 -5.85 -2.68 17.67
N PRO A 146 -5.76 -1.71 16.73
CA PRO A 146 -4.90 -0.54 16.88
C PRO A 146 -5.24 0.32 18.10
N GLY A 147 -6.53 0.43 18.44
CA GLY A 147 -6.98 1.17 19.62
C GLY A 147 -6.47 0.59 20.94
N PHE A 148 -6.09 -0.69 20.95
CA PHE A 148 -5.47 -1.38 22.08
C PHE A 148 -3.95 -1.53 21.94
N GLY A 149 -3.34 -0.90 20.94
CA GLY A 149 -1.89 -1.01 20.66
C GLY A 149 -1.44 -2.43 20.34
N LYS A 150 -2.32 -3.26 19.76
CA LYS A 150 -2.04 -4.65 19.41
C LYS A 150 -2.15 -4.88 17.91
N ASP A 151 -1.30 -5.77 17.40
CA ASP A 151 -1.53 -6.34 16.08
C ASP A 151 -2.75 -7.28 16.10
N ILE A 152 -3.35 -7.51 14.95
CA ILE A 152 -4.59 -8.29 14.86
C ILE A 152 -4.39 -9.75 15.24
N ILE A 153 -3.23 -10.32 14.99
CA ILE A 153 -2.91 -11.72 15.29
C ILE A 153 -2.86 -11.93 16.81
N THR A 154 -2.28 -10.95 17.53
CA THR A 154 -2.24 -10.98 19.00
C THR A 154 -3.59 -10.60 19.62
N TYR A 155 -4.37 -9.75 18.95
CA TYR A 155 -5.67 -9.28 19.46
C TYR A 155 -6.76 -10.33 19.33
N ASP A 156 -6.83 -11.03 18.18
CA ASP A 156 -7.83 -12.05 17.92
C ASP A 156 -7.26 -13.19 17.06
N LEU A 157 -6.87 -14.29 17.72
CA LEU A 157 -6.33 -15.48 17.08
C LEU A 157 -7.31 -16.16 16.10
N SER A 158 -8.61 -15.90 16.19
CA SER A 158 -9.60 -16.48 15.28
C SER A 158 -9.46 -15.96 13.84
N LEU A 159 -8.76 -14.83 13.66
CA LEU A 159 -8.53 -14.21 12.36
C LEU A 159 -7.27 -14.69 11.64
N ILE A 160 -6.51 -15.62 12.23
CA ILE A 160 -5.33 -16.22 11.58
C ILE A 160 -5.70 -17.03 10.32
N HIS A 161 -6.95 -17.40 10.18
CA HIS A 161 -7.47 -18.21 9.07
C HIS A 161 -8.14 -17.38 7.96
N ILE A 162 -7.88 -16.09 7.89
CA ILE A 162 -8.40 -15.25 6.81
C ILE A 162 -7.73 -15.60 5.49
#